data_adb02a41b96b5545d503a1c6751d83dd
#
_entry.id   adb02a41b96b5545d503a1c6751d83dd
#
_cell.length_a   1.000
_cell.length_b   1.000
_cell.length_c   1.000
_cell.angle_alpha   90.00
_cell.angle_beta   90.00
_cell.angle_gamma   90.00
#
_symmetry.space_group_name_H-M   'P 1'
#
loop_
_entity.id
_entity.type
_entity.pdbx_description
1 polymer ?
#
loop_
_entity_poly.entity_id
_entity_poly.type
_entity_poly.pdbx_seq_one_letter_code
_entity_poly.pdbx_strand_id
1 'polypeptide(L)'
;MTFNKALLALAMGFALAACSNQQQAEDAAAEAAEASTEASEAAANAAATGDAMATDAAQAAADTAAAAADAAATSADAAAGQGDMTDADDAADAAEQSADAAEQAQDAAEEAAAAADEPVSN
;
A
#
# COMPACT_ATOMS: atom_id res chain seq x y z
N MET A 1 5.24 16.72 6.04
CA MET A 1 3.97 16.49 6.79
C MET A 1 2.71 16.97 6.05
N THR A 2 2.75 17.24 4.76
CA THR A 2 1.59 17.74 3.97
C THR A 2 1.07 16.74 2.95
N PHE A 3 1.80 15.67 2.64
CA PHE A 3 1.38 14.64 1.69
C PHE A 3 0.23 13.76 2.22
N ASN A 4 0.22 13.39 3.50
CA ASN A 4 -0.84 12.57 4.09
C ASN A 4 -2.23 13.23 4.07
N LYS A 5 -2.31 14.57 4.09
CA LYS A 5 -3.58 15.28 4.03
C LYS A 5 -4.16 15.37 2.62
N ALA A 6 -3.31 15.31 1.59
CA ALA A 6 -3.76 15.32 0.20
C ALA A 6 -4.35 13.96 -0.22
N LEU A 7 -3.78 12.85 0.26
CA LEU A 7 -4.30 11.49 0.02
C LEU A 7 -5.65 11.26 0.71
N LEU A 8 -5.82 11.75 1.94
CA LEU A 8 -7.08 11.63 2.66
C LEU A 8 -8.21 12.44 2.02
N ALA A 9 -7.91 13.58 1.38
CA ALA A 9 -8.89 14.41 0.71
C ALA A 9 -9.37 13.80 -0.62
N LEU A 10 -8.52 13.00 -1.28
CA LEU A 10 -8.90 12.29 -2.51
C LEU A 10 -9.87 11.13 -2.22
N ALA A 11 -9.69 10.44 -1.11
CA ALA A 11 -10.55 9.32 -0.70
C ALA A 11 -11.99 9.75 -0.33
N MET A 12 -12.20 11.00 0.11
CA MET A 12 -13.52 11.49 0.52
C MET A 12 -14.35 12.13 -0.59
N GLY A 13 -13.79 12.37 -1.78
CA GLY A 13 -14.46 13.08 -2.87
C GLY A 13 -15.41 12.25 -3.74
N PHE A 14 -15.35 10.93 -3.70
CA PHE A 14 -16.04 10.06 -4.64
C PHE A 14 -17.24 9.25 -4.09
N ALA A 15 -17.70 9.52 -2.90
CA ALA A 15 -18.67 8.68 -2.15
C ALA A 15 -20.12 8.69 -2.69
N LEU A 16 -20.42 9.12 -3.91
CA LEU A 16 -21.82 9.30 -4.38
C LEU A 16 -22.19 8.65 -5.71
N ALA A 17 -21.36 7.81 -6.31
CA ALA A 17 -21.75 7.03 -7.49
C ALA A 17 -21.74 5.53 -7.14
N ALA A 18 -22.92 5.01 -6.85
CA ALA A 18 -23.17 3.67 -6.37
C ALA A 18 -22.94 2.59 -7.45
N CYS A 19 -21.70 2.10 -7.57
CA CYS A 19 -21.46 0.74 -8.01
C CYS A 19 -20.63 0.05 -6.90
N SER A 20 -21.07 -1.11 -6.43
CA SER A 20 -20.40 -1.86 -5.35
C SER A 20 -18.93 -2.14 -5.68
N ASN A 21 -18.62 -2.35 -6.94
CA ASN A 21 -17.28 -2.66 -7.45
C ASN A 21 -16.33 -1.45 -7.39
N GLN A 22 -16.82 -0.25 -7.67
CA GLN A 22 -16.03 0.96 -7.53
C GLN A 22 -15.66 1.21 -6.07
N GLN A 23 -16.61 1.06 -5.15
CA GLN A 23 -16.36 1.26 -3.73
C GLN A 23 -15.36 0.24 -3.19
N GLN A 24 -15.47 -1.03 -3.59
CA GLN A 24 -14.54 -2.09 -3.25
C GLN A 24 -13.10 -1.77 -3.73
N ALA A 25 -12.96 -1.31 -4.96
CA ALA A 25 -11.67 -0.92 -5.52
C ALA A 25 -11.08 0.32 -4.84
N GLU A 26 -11.90 1.29 -4.46
CA GLU A 26 -11.47 2.48 -3.72
C GLU A 26 -11.01 2.12 -2.29
N ASP A 27 -11.73 1.22 -1.62
CA ASP A 27 -11.36 0.73 -0.28
C ASP A 27 -10.02 -0.03 -0.35
N ALA A 28 -9.84 -0.91 -1.33
CA ALA A 28 -8.59 -1.63 -1.56
C ALA A 28 -7.41 -0.70 -1.87
N ALA A 29 -7.63 0.35 -2.68
CA ALA A 29 -6.59 1.34 -2.95
C ALA A 29 -6.21 2.16 -1.70
N ALA A 30 -7.17 2.45 -0.82
CA ALA A 30 -6.90 3.12 0.45
C ALA A 30 -6.08 2.23 1.39
N GLU A 31 -6.40 0.96 1.49
CA GLU A 31 -5.70 -0.04 2.29
C GLU A 31 -4.24 -0.23 1.81
N ALA A 32 -4.05 -0.36 0.50
CA ALA A 32 -2.72 -0.41 -0.10
C ALA A 32 -1.88 0.85 0.19
N ALA A 33 -2.49 2.02 0.19
CA ALA A 33 -1.79 3.28 0.51
C ALA A 33 -1.40 3.36 2.00
N GLU A 34 -2.22 2.84 2.91
CA GLU A 34 -1.87 2.71 4.33
C GLU A 34 -0.69 1.76 4.51
N ALA A 35 -0.74 0.56 3.93
CA ALA A 35 0.33 -0.42 3.97
C ALA A 35 1.66 0.12 3.42
N SER A 36 1.62 0.88 2.33
CA SER A 36 2.80 1.57 1.78
C SER A 36 3.39 2.60 2.74
N THR A 37 2.54 3.31 3.47
CA THR A 37 2.98 4.31 4.46
C THR A 37 3.67 3.63 5.64
N GLU A 38 3.07 2.57 6.17
CA GLU A 38 3.61 1.80 7.30
C GLU A 38 4.92 1.09 6.93
N ALA A 39 5.00 0.52 5.73
CA ALA A 39 6.25 -0.05 5.21
C ALA A 39 7.38 1.00 5.12
N SER A 40 7.06 2.22 4.71
CA SER A 40 8.04 3.32 4.65
C SER A 40 8.48 3.78 6.05
N GLU A 41 7.59 3.75 7.04
CA GLU A 41 7.93 4.04 8.43
C GLU A 41 8.83 2.93 9.01
N ALA A 42 8.56 1.66 8.70
CA ALA A 42 9.39 0.54 9.10
C ALA A 42 10.80 0.64 8.50
N ALA A 43 10.91 1.00 7.22
CA ALA A 43 12.20 1.25 6.58
C ALA A 43 12.99 2.39 7.23
N ALA A 44 12.31 3.48 7.62
CA ALA A 44 12.94 4.57 8.34
C ALA A 44 13.43 4.15 9.74
N ASN A 45 12.67 3.30 10.43
CA ASN A 45 13.06 2.72 11.72
C ASN A 45 14.28 1.82 11.58
N ALA A 46 14.30 0.91 10.59
CA ALA A 46 15.46 0.07 10.30
C ALA A 46 16.72 0.91 10.03
N ALA A 47 16.60 1.98 9.25
CA ALA A 47 17.71 2.89 8.97
C ALA A 47 18.24 3.58 10.23
N ALA A 48 17.40 3.84 11.22
CA ALA A 48 17.81 4.46 12.48
C ALA A 48 18.66 3.55 13.36
N THR A 49 18.59 2.23 13.19
CA THR A 49 19.40 1.25 13.93
C THR A 49 20.86 1.20 13.47
N GLY A 50 21.13 1.59 12.23
CA GLY A 50 22.45 1.52 11.59
C GLY A 50 22.81 0.13 11.05
N ASP A 51 21.89 -0.84 11.08
CA ASP A 51 22.07 -2.12 10.41
C ASP A 51 21.81 -1.99 8.92
N ALA A 52 22.86 -2.09 8.11
CA ALA A 52 22.76 -1.88 6.67
C ALA A 52 21.93 -2.96 5.97
N MET A 53 22.01 -4.23 6.41
CA MET A 53 21.27 -5.32 5.77
C MET A 53 19.77 -5.21 6.05
N ALA A 54 19.39 -4.90 7.29
CA ALA A 54 18.01 -4.69 7.67
C ALA A 54 17.44 -3.43 6.99
N THR A 55 18.24 -2.38 6.89
CA THR A 55 17.85 -1.15 6.16
C THR A 55 17.57 -1.45 4.69
N ASP A 56 18.46 -2.15 4.01
CA ASP A 56 18.30 -2.50 2.59
C ASP A 56 17.07 -3.40 2.37
N ALA A 57 16.84 -4.37 3.27
CA ALA A 57 15.68 -5.26 3.19
C ALA A 57 14.36 -4.51 3.41
N ALA A 58 14.29 -3.67 4.44
CA ALA A 58 13.09 -2.88 4.74
C ALA A 58 12.81 -1.85 3.64
N GLN A 59 13.84 -1.23 3.06
CA GLN A 59 13.68 -0.32 1.93
C GLN A 59 13.14 -1.01 0.68
N ALA A 60 13.67 -2.19 0.35
CA ALA A 60 13.18 -2.97 -0.80
C ALA A 60 11.71 -3.39 -0.62
N ALA A 61 11.32 -3.74 0.60
CA ALA A 61 9.93 -4.05 0.92
C ALA A 61 9.03 -2.80 0.83
N ALA A 62 9.48 -1.66 1.33
CA ALA A 62 8.74 -0.38 1.21
C ALA A 62 8.55 0.05 -0.25
N ASP A 63 9.58 -0.12 -1.09
CA ASP A 63 9.47 0.17 -2.52
C ASP A 63 8.45 -0.77 -3.21
N THR A 64 8.38 -2.04 -2.76
CA THR A 64 7.39 -3.01 -3.25
C THR A 64 5.97 -2.63 -2.83
N ALA A 65 5.78 -2.22 -1.57
CA ALA A 65 4.49 -1.75 -1.08
C ALA A 65 4.01 -0.49 -1.83
N ALA A 66 4.91 0.43 -2.12
CA ALA A 66 4.60 1.64 -2.89
C ALA A 66 4.16 1.30 -4.32
N ALA A 67 4.85 0.38 -4.99
CA ALA A 67 4.48 -0.06 -6.33
C ALA A 67 3.12 -0.78 -6.35
N ALA A 68 2.82 -1.57 -5.32
CA ALA A 68 1.54 -2.24 -5.17
C ALA A 68 0.39 -1.23 -4.90
N ALA A 69 0.64 -0.20 -4.09
CA ALA A 69 -0.32 0.88 -3.86
C ALA A 69 -0.64 1.67 -5.13
N ASP A 70 0.37 1.96 -5.97
CA ASP A 70 0.17 2.60 -7.26
C ASP A 70 -0.66 1.73 -8.22
N ALA A 71 -0.43 0.40 -8.19
CA ALA A 71 -1.22 -0.55 -8.98
C ALA A 71 -2.68 -0.63 -8.51
N ALA A 72 -2.92 -0.65 -7.20
CA ALA A 72 -4.27 -0.63 -6.63
C ALA A 72 -5.02 0.66 -7.00
N ALA A 73 -4.37 1.82 -6.90
CA ALA A 73 -4.96 3.10 -7.30
C ALA A 73 -5.31 3.14 -8.80
N THR A 74 -4.43 2.59 -9.65
CA THR A 74 -4.68 2.49 -11.09
C THR A 74 -5.89 1.59 -11.40
N SER A 75 -6.01 0.48 -10.68
CA SER A 75 -7.14 -0.44 -10.83
C SER A 75 -8.44 0.19 -10.32
N ALA A 76 -8.40 0.96 -9.24
CA ALA A 76 -9.54 1.69 -8.72
C ALA A 76 -10.03 2.76 -9.73
N ASP A 77 -9.10 3.49 -10.36
CA ASP A 77 -9.42 4.44 -11.43
C ASP A 77 -10.07 3.73 -12.64
N ALA A 78 -9.57 2.54 -12.99
CA ALA A 78 -10.14 1.72 -14.05
C ALA A 78 -11.57 1.27 -13.70
N ALA A 79 -11.82 0.80 -12.47
CA ALA A 79 -13.15 0.40 -12.01
C ALA A 79 -14.14 1.57 -12.07
N ALA A 80 -13.69 2.78 -11.72
CA ALA A 80 -14.51 4.00 -11.79
C ALA A 80 -14.84 4.43 -13.23
N GLY A 81 -13.96 4.14 -14.20
CA GLY A 81 -14.10 4.54 -15.61
C GLY A 81 -14.87 3.56 -16.49
N GLN A 82 -15.15 2.35 -16.01
CA GLN A 82 -15.77 1.30 -16.82
C GLN A 82 -17.30 1.44 -16.87
N GLY A 83 -17.83 1.40 -18.10
CA GLY A 83 -19.27 1.38 -18.35
C GLY A 83 -19.87 -0.04 -18.38
N ASP A 84 -19.04 -1.09 -18.37
CA ASP A 84 -19.44 -2.49 -18.32
C ASP A 84 -19.15 -3.08 -16.94
N MET A 85 -20.12 -3.78 -16.37
CA MET A 85 -20.03 -4.33 -15.02
C MET A 85 -18.96 -5.42 -14.91
N THR A 86 -18.69 -6.18 -15.97
CA THR A 86 -17.68 -7.24 -15.96
C THR A 86 -16.26 -6.68 -15.87
N ASP A 87 -15.99 -5.63 -16.62
CA ASP A 87 -14.67 -4.98 -16.61
C ASP A 87 -14.43 -4.24 -15.28
N ALA A 88 -15.50 -3.75 -14.64
CA ALA A 88 -15.42 -3.13 -13.31
C ALA A 88 -15.18 -4.16 -12.20
N ASP A 89 -15.76 -5.37 -12.30
CA ASP A 89 -15.47 -6.49 -11.38
C ASP A 89 -14.00 -6.90 -11.49
N ASP A 90 -13.49 -7.12 -12.70
CA ASP A 90 -12.09 -7.50 -12.93
C ASP A 90 -11.12 -6.44 -12.39
N ALA A 91 -11.47 -5.16 -12.54
CA ALA A 91 -10.67 -4.06 -12.02
C ALA A 91 -10.71 -3.97 -10.48
N ALA A 92 -11.83 -4.26 -9.86
CA ALA A 92 -11.96 -4.32 -8.41
C ALA A 92 -11.15 -5.48 -7.82
N ASP A 93 -11.22 -6.66 -8.42
CA ASP A 93 -10.41 -7.81 -8.02
C ASP A 93 -8.91 -7.54 -8.18
N ALA A 94 -8.50 -6.81 -9.23
CA ALA A 94 -7.11 -6.41 -9.41
C ALA A 94 -6.65 -5.39 -8.35
N ALA A 95 -7.53 -4.50 -7.90
CA ALA A 95 -7.24 -3.57 -6.82
C ALA A 95 -7.04 -4.32 -5.49
N GLU A 96 -7.89 -5.28 -5.16
CA GLU A 96 -7.74 -6.13 -3.96
C GLU A 96 -6.45 -6.94 -3.98
N GLN A 97 -6.12 -7.58 -5.09
CA GLN A 97 -4.85 -8.32 -5.21
C GLN A 97 -3.64 -7.41 -5.02
N SER A 98 -3.72 -6.18 -5.46
CA SER A 98 -2.66 -5.19 -5.28
C SER A 98 -2.59 -4.70 -3.83
N ALA A 99 -3.71 -4.58 -3.13
CA ALA A 99 -3.76 -4.26 -1.71
C ALA A 99 -3.13 -5.38 -0.86
N ASP A 100 -3.50 -6.63 -1.12
CA ASP A 100 -2.89 -7.79 -0.46
C ASP A 100 -1.36 -7.82 -0.66
N ALA A 101 -0.88 -7.46 -1.85
CA ALA A 101 0.55 -7.39 -2.13
C ALA A 101 1.25 -6.25 -1.36
N ALA A 102 0.57 -5.13 -1.16
CA ALA A 102 1.08 -4.01 -0.37
C ALA A 102 1.19 -4.38 1.12
N GLU A 103 0.18 -5.06 1.68
CA GLU A 103 0.19 -5.55 3.06
C GLU A 103 1.30 -6.57 3.29
N GLN A 104 1.49 -7.54 2.38
CA GLN A 104 2.58 -8.50 2.48
C GLN A 104 3.96 -7.82 2.45
N ALA A 105 4.09 -6.78 1.66
CA ALA A 105 5.33 -6.00 1.60
C ALA A 105 5.53 -5.14 2.85
N GLN A 106 4.46 -4.62 3.46
CA GLN A 106 4.49 -3.96 4.76
C GLN A 106 5.00 -4.92 5.84
N ASP A 107 4.40 -6.11 5.96
CA ASP A 107 4.82 -7.13 6.93
C ASP A 107 6.32 -7.46 6.78
N ALA A 108 6.80 -7.59 5.54
CA ALA A 108 8.22 -7.84 5.28
C ALA A 108 9.12 -6.66 5.70
N ALA A 109 8.66 -5.42 5.55
CA ALA A 109 9.41 -4.25 6.00
C ALA A 109 9.47 -4.18 7.54
N GLU A 110 8.38 -4.48 8.21
CA GLU A 110 8.30 -4.52 9.67
C GLU A 110 9.17 -5.65 10.24
N GLU A 111 9.16 -6.84 9.63
CA GLU A 111 10.03 -7.96 10.04
C GLU A 111 11.50 -7.59 9.88
N ALA A 112 11.87 -6.94 8.78
CA ALA A 112 13.24 -6.47 8.57
C ALA A 112 13.64 -5.39 9.58
N ALA A 113 12.74 -4.48 9.94
CA ALA A 113 12.99 -3.47 10.95
C ALA A 113 13.14 -4.09 12.36
N ALA A 114 12.31 -5.08 12.70
CA ALA A 114 12.40 -5.79 13.96
C ALA A 114 13.71 -6.59 14.09
N ALA A 115 14.17 -7.19 12.99
CA ALA A 115 15.45 -7.89 12.96
C ALA A 115 16.65 -6.96 13.21
N ALA A 116 16.54 -5.69 12.84
CA ALA A 116 17.56 -4.68 13.11
C ALA A 116 17.70 -4.32 14.60
N ASP A 117 16.61 -4.46 15.37
CA ASP A 117 16.59 -4.16 16.81
C ASP A 117 17.11 -5.32 17.67
N GLU A 118 17.29 -6.53 17.11
CA GLU A 118 17.80 -7.66 17.88
C GLU A 118 19.30 -7.52 18.16
N PRO A 119 19.74 -7.56 19.44
CA PRO A 119 21.15 -7.50 19.76
C PRO A 119 21.86 -8.74 19.23
N VAL A 120 22.85 -8.54 18.36
CA VAL A 120 23.73 -9.62 17.88
C VAL A 120 24.39 -10.33 19.07
N SER A 121 23.87 -11.50 19.43
CA SER A 121 24.47 -12.36 20.47
C SER A 121 25.80 -12.88 19.92
N ASN A 122 26.89 -12.28 20.37
CA ASN A 122 28.26 -12.73 20.10
C ASN A 122 28.72 -13.73 21.15
#